data_f3bc2dbcf8f6b034836eb7e6216a18fe
#
_entry.id   f3bc2dbcf8f6b034836eb7e6216a18fe
#
_cell.length_a   1.000
_cell.length_b   1.000
_cell.length_c   1.000
_cell.angle_alpha   90.00
_cell.angle_beta   90.00
_cell.angle_gamma   90.00
#
_symmetry.space_group_name_H-M   'P 1'
#
loop_
_entity.id
_entity.type
_entity.pdbx_description
1 polymer ?
#
loop_
_entity_poly.entity_id
_entity_poly.type
_entity_poly.pdbx_seq_one_letter_code
_entity_poly.pdbx_strand_id
1 'polypeptide(L)'
;MKNFAGVAKHLDTTGEALQQAYATALQANPQLSRGQFLKACVLERNLKPKKPAVTTQAILDGLASGKTVDQTLESLGLTGSEAQAADSAAQSQVTLYAQEA
;
A
#
# COMPACT_ATOMS: atom_id res chain seq x y z
N MET A 1 -15.19 8.52 -2.22
CA MET A 1 -15.14 7.08 -2.47
C MET A 1 -15.15 6.31 -1.17
N LYS A 2 -16.04 5.37 -1.10
CA LYS A 2 -16.23 4.62 0.14
C LYS A 2 -14.97 3.84 0.55
N ASN A 3 -14.29 3.25 -0.43
CA ASN A 3 -13.12 2.44 -0.13
C ASN A 3 -12.01 3.21 0.55
N PHE A 4 -11.81 4.46 0.13
CA PHE A 4 -10.79 5.29 0.75
C PHE A 4 -11.19 5.69 2.17
N ALA A 5 -12.47 5.94 2.41
CA ALA A 5 -12.92 6.34 3.74
C ALA A 5 -12.65 5.26 4.79
N GLY A 6 -12.93 3.99 4.45
CA GLY A 6 -12.69 2.89 5.38
C GLY A 6 -11.22 2.70 5.70
N VAL A 7 -10.37 2.70 4.68
CA VAL A 7 -8.92 2.54 4.88
C VAL A 7 -8.35 3.77 5.59
N ALA A 8 -8.79 4.96 5.22
CA ALA A 8 -8.31 6.20 5.83
C ALA A 8 -8.51 6.20 7.33
N LYS A 9 -9.64 5.70 7.78
CA LYS A 9 -9.97 5.64 9.20
C LYS A 9 -8.91 4.84 9.97
N HIS A 10 -8.43 3.75 9.39
CA HIS A 10 -7.41 2.90 10.03
C HIS A 10 -6.00 3.45 9.88
N LEU A 11 -5.79 4.39 8.95
CA LEU A 11 -4.49 4.99 8.72
C LEU A 11 -4.35 6.39 9.31
N ASP A 12 -5.31 6.82 10.12
CA ASP A 12 -5.33 8.15 10.75
C ASP A 12 -5.25 9.27 9.71
N THR A 13 -6.00 9.13 8.63
CA THR A 13 -6.03 10.13 7.58
C THR A 13 -7.48 10.26 7.07
N THR A 14 -7.68 11.02 6.01
CA THR A 14 -9.00 11.19 5.40
C THR A 14 -9.07 10.51 4.04
N GLY A 15 -10.27 10.16 3.61
CA GLY A 15 -10.45 9.60 2.28
C GLY A 15 -10.02 10.59 1.20
N GLU A 16 -10.25 11.87 1.43
CA GLU A 16 -9.84 12.92 0.51
C GLU A 16 -8.32 12.98 0.35
N ALA A 17 -7.59 12.89 1.46
CA ALA A 17 -6.13 12.90 1.42
C ALA A 17 -5.60 11.69 0.66
N LEU A 18 -6.18 10.51 0.89
CA LEU A 18 -5.80 9.30 0.17
C LEU A 18 -6.11 9.40 -1.31
N GLN A 19 -7.26 9.99 -1.66
CA GLN A 19 -7.64 10.15 -3.05
C GLN A 19 -6.67 11.06 -3.79
N GLN A 20 -6.24 12.15 -3.15
CA GLN A 20 -5.24 13.04 -3.74
C GLN A 20 -3.90 12.35 -3.91
N ALA A 21 -3.48 11.58 -2.92
CA ALA A 21 -2.22 10.84 -3.00
C ALA A 21 -2.28 9.80 -4.11
N TYR A 22 -3.42 9.13 -4.28
CA TYR A 22 -3.60 8.17 -5.36
C TYR A 22 -3.53 8.87 -6.73
N ALA A 23 -4.18 10.02 -6.86
CA ALA A 23 -4.14 10.78 -8.12
C ALA A 23 -2.70 11.17 -8.47
N THR A 24 -1.92 11.58 -7.48
CA THR A 24 -0.50 11.90 -7.68
C THR A 24 0.28 10.67 -8.12
N ALA A 25 0.04 9.54 -7.47
CA ALA A 25 0.73 8.29 -7.80
C ALA A 25 0.40 7.83 -9.22
N LEU A 26 -0.83 8.06 -9.68
CA LEU A 26 -1.23 7.71 -11.04
C LEU A 26 -0.45 8.48 -12.10
N GLN A 27 0.04 9.67 -11.78
CA GLN A 27 0.84 10.44 -12.73
C GLN A 27 2.17 9.73 -13.03
N ALA A 28 2.74 9.08 -12.02
CA ALA A 28 3.98 8.33 -12.19
C ALA A 28 3.73 6.93 -12.74
N ASN A 29 2.57 6.34 -12.43
CA ASN A 29 2.22 4.99 -12.87
C ASN A 29 0.73 4.93 -13.21
N PRO A 30 0.37 5.23 -14.48
CA PRO A 30 -1.04 5.24 -14.90
C PRO A 30 -1.77 3.91 -14.74
N GLN A 31 -1.03 2.81 -14.61
CA GLN A 31 -1.61 1.48 -14.46
C GLN A 31 -1.82 1.07 -13.00
N LEU A 32 -1.46 1.94 -12.07
CA LEU A 32 -1.62 1.66 -10.65
C LEU A 32 -3.10 1.51 -10.30
N SER A 33 -3.45 0.38 -9.70
CA SER A 33 -4.82 0.17 -9.25
C SER A 33 -5.01 0.78 -7.87
N ARG A 34 -6.27 1.10 -7.55
CA ARG A 34 -6.62 1.61 -6.23
C ARG A 34 -6.23 0.62 -5.13
N GLY A 35 -6.48 -0.67 -5.38
CA GLY A 35 -6.12 -1.71 -4.41
C GLY A 35 -4.64 -1.77 -4.14
N GLN A 36 -3.81 -1.65 -5.17
CA GLN A 36 -2.36 -1.63 -5.00
C GLN A 36 -1.91 -0.42 -4.19
N PHE A 37 -2.48 0.74 -4.47
CA PHE A 37 -2.16 1.96 -3.74
C PHE A 37 -2.51 1.81 -2.26
N LEU A 38 -3.70 1.33 -1.95
CA LEU A 38 -4.13 1.13 -0.58
C LEU A 38 -3.28 0.09 0.13
N LYS A 39 -2.91 -0.98 -0.57
CA LYS A 39 -2.04 -2.00 -0.03
C LYS A 39 -0.68 -1.40 0.36
N ALA A 40 -0.14 -0.53 -0.49
CA ALA A 40 1.13 0.14 -0.19
C ALA A 40 1.03 0.95 1.10
N CYS A 41 -0.07 1.68 1.29
CA CYS A 41 -0.27 2.46 2.50
C CYS A 41 -0.37 1.58 3.74
N VAL A 42 -1.10 0.48 3.64
CA VAL A 42 -1.25 -0.46 4.76
C VAL A 42 0.07 -1.14 5.09
N LEU A 43 0.85 -1.50 4.06
CA LEU A 43 2.16 -2.12 4.26
C LEU A 43 3.10 -1.20 5.01
N GLU A 44 3.13 0.07 4.67
CA GLU A 44 3.95 1.04 5.40
C GLU A 44 3.59 1.03 6.88
N ARG A 45 2.31 1.11 7.18
CA ARG A 45 1.83 1.14 8.55
C ARG A 45 2.21 -0.14 9.30
N ASN A 46 2.01 -1.30 8.67
CA ASN A 46 2.24 -2.59 9.31
C ASN A 46 3.73 -2.86 9.56
N LEU A 47 4.59 -2.43 8.66
CA LEU A 47 6.00 -2.79 8.69
C LEU A 47 6.91 -1.69 9.23
N LYS A 48 6.39 -0.49 9.39
CA LYS A 48 7.19 0.65 9.82
C LYS A 48 7.99 0.41 11.10
N PRO A 49 7.40 -0.20 12.15
CA PRO A 49 8.17 -0.41 13.39
C PRO A 49 9.36 -1.33 13.22
N LYS A 50 9.28 -2.31 12.32
CA LYS A 50 10.36 -3.30 12.14
C LYS A 50 11.19 -3.04 10.90
N LYS A 51 10.60 -2.51 9.87
CA LYS A 51 11.24 -2.27 8.57
C LYS A 51 10.96 -0.84 8.12
N PRO A 52 11.62 0.15 8.71
CA PRO A 52 11.31 1.56 8.40
C PRO A 52 11.63 1.95 6.95
N ALA A 53 12.41 1.13 6.23
CA ALA A 53 12.65 1.37 4.81
C ALA A 53 11.40 1.12 3.95
N VAL A 54 10.43 0.38 4.47
CA VAL A 54 9.19 0.11 3.74
C VAL A 54 8.26 1.30 3.89
N THR A 55 8.25 2.17 2.88
CA THR A 55 7.36 3.32 2.85
C THR A 55 6.39 3.16 1.69
N THR A 56 5.28 3.89 1.75
CA THR A 56 4.32 3.90 0.65
C THR A 56 5.02 4.30 -0.65
N GLN A 57 5.86 5.34 -0.60
CA GLN A 57 6.55 5.82 -1.80
C GLN A 57 7.50 4.76 -2.36
N ALA A 58 8.24 4.06 -1.50
CA ALA A 58 9.16 3.01 -1.95
C ALA A 58 8.40 1.90 -2.67
N ILE A 59 7.24 1.52 -2.16
CA ILE A 59 6.42 0.48 -2.79
C ILE A 59 5.87 0.98 -4.12
N LEU A 60 5.37 2.21 -4.15
CA LEU A 60 4.85 2.79 -5.39
C LEU A 60 5.94 2.90 -6.46
N ASP A 61 7.15 3.25 -6.07
CA ASP A 61 8.29 3.33 -6.99
C ASP A 61 8.60 1.96 -7.59
N GLY A 62 8.55 0.91 -6.76
CA GLY A 62 8.77 -0.45 -7.23
C GLY A 62 7.72 -0.88 -8.24
N LEU A 63 6.46 -0.58 -7.95
CA LEU A 63 5.36 -0.89 -8.87
C LEU A 63 5.50 -0.13 -10.18
N ALA A 64 5.91 1.14 -10.11
CA ALA A 64 6.10 1.96 -11.31
C ALA A 64 7.22 1.42 -12.19
N SER A 65 8.22 0.76 -11.59
CA SER A 65 9.33 0.17 -12.33
C SER A 65 9.04 -1.24 -12.85
N GLY A 66 7.81 -1.73 -12.63
CA GLY A 66 7.38 -3.03 -13.14
C GLY A 66 7.52 -4.20 -12.18
N LYS A 67 7.90 -3.93 -10.92
CA LYS A 67 8.00 -4.98 -9.92
C LYS A 67 6.64 -5.28 -9.31
N THR A 68 6.50 -6.51 -8.80
CA THR A 68 5.33 -6.84 -7.98
C THR A 68 5.52 -6.27 -6.57
N VAL A 69 4.46 -6.29 -5.77
CA VAL A 69 4.56 -5.89 -4.36
C VAL A 69 5.58 -6.76 -3.64
N ASP A 70 5.52 -8.08 -3.84
CA ASP A 70 6.46 -8.99 -3.18
C ASP A 70 7.90 -8.71 -3.58
N GLN A 71 8.15 -8.51 -4.87
CA GLN A 71 9.49 -8.19 -5.38
C GLN A 71 10.00 -6.89 -4.79
N THR A 72 9.12 -5.91 -4.68
CA THR A 72 9.49 -4.62 -4.11
C THR A 72 9.85 -4.78 -2.64
N LEU A 73 9.06 -5.54 -1.88
CA LEU A 73 9.35 -5.78 -0.47
C LEU A 73 10.67 -6.50 -0.28
N GLU A 74 10.97 -7.48 -1.14
CA GLU A 74 12.25 -8.17 -1.07
C GLU A 74 13.42 -7.22 -1.33
N SER A 75 13.27 -6.31 -2.27
CA SER A 75 14.31 -5.32 -2.55
C SER A 75 14.49 -4.34 -1.39
N LEU A 76 13.51 -4.23 -0.52
CA LEU A 76 13.59 -3.37 0.68
C LEU A 76 14.08 -4.11 1.92
N GLY A 77 14.46 -5.38 1.76
CA GLY A 77 15.11 -6.13 2.83
C GLY A 77 14.31 -7.25 3.46
N LEU A 78 13.10 -7.53 2.97
CA LEU A 78 12.31 -8.64 3.48
C LEU A 78 12.75 -9.94 2.79
N THR A 79 12.62 -11.07 3.51
CA THR A 79 12.79 -12.37 2.87
C THR A 79 11.56 -12.67 2.02
N GLY A 80 11.65 -13.68 1.15
CA GLY A 80 10.50 -14.09 0.35
C GLY A 80 9.29 -14.43 1.20
N SER A 81 9.50 -15.18 2.28
CA SER A 81 8.42 -15.54 3.21
C SER A 81 7.81 -14.32 3.89
N GLU A 82 8.65 -13.40 4.34
CA GLU A 82 8.18 -12.17 4.97
C GLU A 82 7.37 -11.33 4.00
N ALA A 83 7.84 -11.21 2.76
CA ALA A 83 7.15 -10.43 1.74
C ALA A 83 5.78 -11.02 1.44
N GLN A 84 5.68 -12.35 1.29
CA GLN A 84 4.41 -13.00 1.02
C GLN A 84 3.43 -12.84 2.19
N ALA A 85 3.93 -13.02 3.40
CA ALA A 85 3.08 -12.88 4.60
C ALA A 85 2.57 -11.44 4.74
N ALA A 86 3.44 -10.47 4.51
CA ALA A 86 3.08 -9.05 4.60
C ALA A 86 2.06 -8.67 3.53
N ASP A 87 2.28 -9.14 2.29
CA ASP A 87 1.37 -8.88 1.18
C ASP A 87 -0.02 -9.45 1.47
N SER A 88 -0.07 -10.72 1.90
CA SER A 88 -1.35 -11.37 2.21
C SER A 88 -2.09 -10.66 3.34
N ALA A 89 -1.37 -10.29 4.39
CA ALA A 89 -1.98 -9.57 5.52
C ALA A 89 -2.52 -8.22 5.08
N ALA A 90 -1.75 -7.49 4.29
CA ALA A 90 -2.17 -6.17 3.81
C ALA A 90 -3.37 -6.29 2.87
N GLN A 91 -3.40 -7.30 2.00
CA GLN A 91 -4.52 -7.51 1.10
C GLN A 91 -5.81 -7.78 1.88
N SER A 92 -5.72 -8.62 2.90
CA SER A 92 -6.88 -8.92 3.75
C SER A 92 -7.38 -7.67 4.47
N GLN A 93 -6.45 -6.85 4.96
CA GLN A 93 -6.80 -5.61 5.65
C GLN A 93 -7.46 -4.60 4.71
N VAL A 94 -6.93 -4.45 3.51
CA VAL A 94 -7.51 -3.53 2.53
C VAL A 94 -8.94 -3.96 2.19
N THR A 95 -9.15 -5.25 1.98
CA THR A 95 -10.47 -5.78 1.68
C THR A 95 -11.44 -5.53 2.83
N LEU A 96 -10.99 -5.79 4.06
CA LEU A 96 -11.81 -5.59 5.24
C LEU A 96 -12.14 -4.11 5.47
N TYR A 97 -11.13 -3.26 5.41
CA TYR A 97 -11.32 -1.83 5.68
C TYR A 97 -12.20 -1.17 4.62
N ALA A 98 -12.09 -1.59 3.38
CA ALA A 98 -12.90 -1.03 2.31
C ALA A 98 -14.40 -1.30 2.53
N GLN A 99 -14.73 -2.37 3.25
CA GLN A 99 -16.11 -2.71 3.55
C GLN A 99 -16.71 -1.89 4.69
N GLU A 100 -15.87 -1.19 5.44
CA GLU A 100 -16.30 -0.42 6.62
C GLU A 100 -16.80 0.98 6.29
N ALA A 101 -16.66 1.40 5.06
CA ALA A 101 -16.97 2.79 4.68
C ALA A 101 -18.45 3.16 4.83
#